data_2180c8a2b13681b9cc48296bf2a5ff35
#
_entry.id   2180c8a2b13681b9cc48296bf2a5ff35
#
_cell.length_a   1.000
_cell.length_b   1.000
_cell.length_c   1.000
_cell.angle_alpha   90.00
_cell.angle_beta   90.00
_cell.angle_gamma   90.00
#
_symmetry.space_group_name_H-M   'P 1'
#
loop_
_entity.id
_entity.type
_entity.pdbx_description
1 polymer ?
#
loop_
_entity_poly.entity_id
_entity_poly.type
_entity_poly.pdbx_seq_one_letter_code
_entity_poly.pdbx_strand_id
1 'polypeptide(L)'
;NMSNDKKPAIRFKDYSDDWEQRKLGELGEIMTGSTPSTSKSEYYSEDGIPWVTPTDINALTISDTSRKLSEKGMEVGRVVPANTILCTCIASIGKNALLTVKGSFNQQINSLTPSAENDAYFLLTESELWSKKMKQIAASGTMQIVNKTEFSELTTLIPAIDEQMKIGEHFKTLDHLITLH
;
A
#
# COMPACT_ATOMS: atom_id res chain seq x y z
N ASN A 1 3.30 -24.12 -18.25
CA ASN A 1 2.05 -23.47 -18.64
C ASN A 1 1.55 -22.64 -17.45
N MET A 2 1.95 -21.40 -17.35
CA MET A 2 1.25 -20.43 -16.51
C MET A 2 -0.07 -20.14 -17.22
N SER A 3 -1.17 -20.58 -16.64
CA SER A 3 -2.50 -20.26 -17.13
C SER A 3 -2.65 -18.73 -17.17
N ASN A 4 -2.92 -18.24 -18.36
CA ASN A 4 -3.14 -16.83 -18.64
C ASN A 4 -4.60 -16.47 -18.27
N ASP A 5 -5.09 -17.02 -17.15
CA ASP A 5 -6.45 -16.80 -16.68
C ASP A 5 -6.59 -15.37 -16.15
N LYS A 6 -7.12 -14.51 -16.99
CA LYS A 6 -7.50 -13.13 -16.66
C LYS A 6 -8.78 -13.05 -15.82
N LYS A 7 -9.19 -14.16 -15.22
CA LYS A 7 -10.39 -14.26 -14.37
C LYS A 7 -10.05 -14.93 -13.05
N PRO A 8 -10.53 -14.42 -11.93
CA PRO A 8 -10.37 -15.10 -10.66
C PRO A 8 -11.19 -16.40 -10.64
N ALA A 9 -10.73 -17.40 -9.86
CA ALA A 9 -11.42 -18.69 -9.72
C ALA A 9 -12.80 -18.54 -9.04
N ILE A 10 -12.97 -17.54 -8.18
CA ILE A 10 -14.23 -17.20 -7.50
C ILE A 10 -14.54 -15.75 -7.82
N ARG A 11 -15.80 -15.48 -8.21
CA ARG A 11 -16.23 -14.17 -8.65
C ARG A 11 -17.71 -13.94 -8.33
N PHE A 12 -18.11 -12.70 -8.17
CA PHE A 12 -19.53 -12.33 -8.12
C PHE A 12 -20.23 -12.64 -9.46
N LYS A 13 -21.47 -13.12 -9.41
CA LYS A 13 -22.19 -13.63 -10.60
C LYS A 13 -22.42 -12.59 -11.70
N ASP A 14 -22.49 -11.33 -11.31
CA ASP A 14 -22.85 -10.22 -12.21
C ASP A 14 -21.68 -9.72 -13.07
N TYR A 15 -20.49 -10.31 -12.89
CA TYR A 15 -19.26 -9.86 -13.57
C TYR A 15 -18.70 -10.99 -14.44
N SER A 16 -18.44 -10.69 -15.70
CA SER A 16 -17.95 -11.65 -16.71
C SER A 16 -16.72 -11.19 -17.47
N ASP A 17 -16.44 -9.90 -17.48
CA ASP A 17 -15.35 -9.31 -18.26
C ASP A 17 -13.98 -9.75 -17.75
N ASP A 18 -13.00 -9.85 -18.64
CA ASP A 18 -11.63 -10.18 -18.24
C ASP A 18 -11.04 -9.07 -17.39
N TRP A 19 -10.25 -9.44 -16.38
CA TRP A 19 -9.45 -8.48 -15.64
C TRP A 19 -8.28 -8.02 -16.49
N GLU A 20 -7.91 -6.76 -16.36
CA GLU A 20 -6.80 -6.16 -17.08
C GLU A 20 -5.50 -6.25 -16.28
N GLN A 21 -4.41 -6.61 -16.94
CA GLN A 21 -3.09 -6.50 -16.34
C GLN A 21 -2.60 -5.07 -16.42
N ARG A 22 -2.29 -4.48 -15.26
CA ARG A 22 -1.80 -3.11 -15.13
C ARG A 22 -0.56 -3.07 -14.24
N LYS A 23 0.33 -2.09 -14.49
CA LYS A 23 1.44 -1.78 -13.59
C LYS A 23 0.94 -0.98 -12.40
N LEU A 24 1.57 -1.12 -11.21
CA LEU A 24 1.17 -0.33 -10.04
C LEU A 24 1.26 1.17 -10.29
N GLY A 25 2.27 1.63 -11.04
CA GLY A 25 2.42 3.04 -11.41
C GLY A 25 1.31 3.60 -12.32
N GLU A 26 0.49 2.73 -12.93
CA GLU A 26 -0.68 3.13 -13.73
C GLU A 26 -1.96 3.23 -12.89
N LEU A 27 -1.96 2.68 -11.67
CA LEU A 27 -3.12 2.64 -10.78
C LEU A 27 -3.24 3.88 -9.88
N GLY A 28 -2.20 4.68 -9.79
CA GLY A 28 -2.16 5.88 -8.96
C GLY A 28 -0.75 6.44 -8.81
N GLU A 29 -0.57 7.28 -7.80
CA GLU A 29 0.71 7.91 -7.51
C GLU A 29 1.59 7.04 -6.63
N ILE A 30 2.83 6.79 -7.07
CA ILE A 30 3.85 6.08 -6.31
C ILE A 30 4.80 7.08 -5.64
N MET A 31 5.03 6.90 -4.34
CA MET A 31 5.96 7.74 -3.58
C MET A 31 6.83 6.88 -2.66
N THR A 32 8.12 7.19 -2.60
CA THR A 32 9.02 6.66 -1.56
C THR A 32 9.00 7.61 -0.38
N GLY A 33 8.94 7.08 0.83
CA GLY A 33 8.94 7.89 2.06
C GLY A 33 10.27 8.59 2.33
N SER A 34 10.29 9.36 3.40
CA SER A 34 11.47 10.10 3.87
C SER A 34 11.48 10.20 5.39
N THR A 35 12.65 10.49 5.95
CA THR A 35 12.82 10.76 7.38
C THR A 35 13.23 12.23 7.55
N PRO A 36 12.33 13.11 8.01
CA PRO A 36 12.72 14.44 8.47
C PRO A 36 13.81 14.33 9.54
N SER A 37 14.75 15.27 9.57
CA SER A 37 15.89 15.22 10.50
C SER A 37 15.43 15.00 11.95
N THR A 38 15.87 13.92 12.56
CA THR A 38 15.52 13.57 13.95
C THR A 38 16.22 14.46 14.98
N SER A 39 17.25 15.22 14.57
CA SER A 39 17.90 16.22 15.42
C SER A 39 17.06 17.51 15.58
N LYS A 40 16.02 17.69 14.76
CA LYS A 40 15.11 18.82 14.80
C LYS A 40 13.80 18.40 15.45
N SER A 41 13.68 18.59 16.76
CA SER A 41 12.46 18.24 17.51
C SER A 41 11.22 18.96 17.01
N GLU A 42 11.36 20.14 16.38
CA GLU A 42 10.26 20.91 15.80
C GLU A 42 9.52 20.21 14.63
N TYR A 43 10.13 19.16 14.03
CA TYR A 43 9.50 18.38 12.97
C TYR A 43 8.55 17.30 13.50
N TYR A 44 8.52 17.09 14.82
CA TYR A 44 7.74 16.03 15.45
C TYR A 44 6.79 16.62 16.50
N SER A 45 5.60 16.04 16.65
CA SER A 45 4.59 16.49 17.63
C SER A 45 3.62 15.33 17.92
N GLU A 46 3.20 15.19 19.17
CA GLU A 46 2.18 14.21 19.57
C GLU A 46 0.81 14.44 18.90
N ASP A 47 0.51 15.70 18.59
CA ASP A 47 -0.73 16.12 17.90
C ASP A 47 -0.61 16.12 16.36
N GLY A 48 0.50 15.59 15.82
CA GLY A 48 0.79 15.59 14.39
C GLY A 48 0.11 14.48 13.62
N ILE A 49 0.49 14.34 12.33
CA ILE A 49 0.06 13.23 11.48
C ILE A 49 0.94 11.98 11.72
N PRO A 50 0.40 10.76 11.57
CA PRO A 50 1.21 9.54 11.66
C PRO A 50 2.43 9.57 10.74
N TRP A 51 3.57 9.11 11.24
CA TRP A 51 4.77 8.83 10.46
C TRP A 51 5.14 7.36 10.63
N VAL A 52 4.87 6.60 9.57
CA VAL A 52 4.89 5.13 9.59
C VAL A 52 6.29 4.60 9.29
N THR A 53 6.72 3.63 10.09
CA THR A 53 7.89 2.80 9.83
C THR A 53 7.49 1.34 9.65
N PRO A 54 8.34 0.44 9.15
CA PRO A 54 8.00 -0.98 9.02
C PRO A 54 7.55 -1.65 10.31
N THR A 55 7.99 -1.18 11.47
CA THR A 55 7.56 -1.72 12.78
C THR A 55 6.13 -1.34 13.15
N ASP A 56 5.58 -0.30 12.56
CA ASP A 56 4.20 0.12 12.79
C ASP A 56 3.19 -0.68 11.95
N ILE A 57 3.67 -1.41 10.93
CA ILE A 57 2.80 -2.22 10.06
C ILE A 57 2.56 -3.59 10.72
N ASN A 58 1.57 -3.64 11.60
CA ASN A 58 1.16 -4.83 12.37
C ASN A 58 -0.30 -5.24 12.11
N ALA A 59 -1.04 -4.46 11.34
CA ALA A 59 -2.42 -4.68 10.97
C ALA A 59 -2.67 -4.25 9.53
N LEU A 60 -3.82 -4.63 8.96
CA LEU A 60 -4.21 -4.26 7.59
C LEU A 60 -4.45 -2.77 7.43
N THR A 61 -4.81 -2.06 8.50
CA THR A 61 -5.06 -0.61 8.48
C THR A 61 -4.24 0.09 9.55
N ILE A 62 -3.80 1.30 9.25
CA ILE A 62 -3.08 2.19 10.17
C ILE A 62 -3.78 3.54 10.20
N SER A 63 -4.10 4.02 11.40
CA SER A 63 -4.67 5.35 11.63
C SER A 63 -3.83 6.19 12.59
N ASP A 64 -2.88 5.57 13.28
CA ASP A 64 -2.04 6.22 14.28
C ASP A 64 -0.68 5.54 14.41
N THR A 65 0.33 6.29 14.87
CA THR A 65 1.68 5.80 15.17
C THR A 65 2.22 6.54 16.40
N SER A 66 3.20 5.94 17.06
CA SER A 66 3.86 6.57 18.21
C SER A 66 4.64 7.82 17.84
N ARG A 67 5.22 7.87 16.65
CA ARG A 67 5.92 9.04 16.12
C ARG A 67 5.07 9.72 15.07
N LYS A 68 4.91 11.03 15.19
CA LYS A 68 4.07 11.85 14.31
C LYS A 68 4.83 13.08 13.85
N LEU A 69 4.49 13.58 12.66
CA LEU A 69 5.06 14.81 12.11
C LEU A 69 4.20 16.01 12.49
N SER A 70 4.88 17.07 12.97
CA SER A 70 4.28 18.39 13.11
C SER A 70 3.98 19.03 11.76
N GLU A 71 3.35 20.22 11.73
CA GLU A 71 3.17 20.99 10.49
C GLU A 71 4.50 21.28 9.80
N LYS A 72 5.54 21.67 10.55
CA LYS A 72 6.89 21.86 9.99
C LYS A 72 7.50 20.55 9.47
N GLY A 73 7.24 19.45 10.15
CA GLY A 73 7.65 18.12 9.69
C GLY A 73 6.98 17.71 8.39
N MET A 74 5.70 18.08 8.21
CA MET A 74 4.96 17.85 6.95
C MET A 74 5.54 18.62 5.76
N GLU A 75 6.05 19.83 5.97
CA GLU A 75 6.66 20.65 4.90
C GLU A 75 7.93 20.02 4.32
N VAL A 76 8.67 19.26 5.10
CA VAL A 76 9.95 18.62 4.70
C VAL A 76 9.81 17.12 4.49
N GLY A 77 8.74 16.51 4.97
CA GLY A 77 8.44 15.09 4.82
C GLY A 77 7.68 14.79 3.51
N ARG A 78 7.45 13.49 3.29
CA ARG A 78 6.60 12.99 2.19
C ARG A 78 5.23 12.68 2.75
N VAL A 79 4.22 13.47 2.40
CA VAL A 79 2.85 13.37 2.91
C VAL A 79 1.92 12.82 1.84
N VAL A 80 1.07 11.88 2.25
CA VAL A 80 0.05 11.26 1.40
C VAL A 80 -1.33 11.38 2.04
N PRO A 81 -2.41 11.36 1.23
CA PRO A 81 -3.76 11.40 1.75
C PRO A 81 -4.17 10.08 2.42
N ALA A 82 -5.32 10.10 3.09
CA ALA A 82 -6.00 8.88 3.53
C ALA A 82 -6.26 7.93 2.33
N ASN A 83 -6.41 6.65 2.62
CA ASN A 83 -6.61 5.58 1.64
C ASN A 83 -5.40 5.37 0.70
N THR A 84 -4.21 5.56 1.22
CA THR A 84 -2.95 5.23 0.57
C THR A 84 -2.43 3.88 1.07
N ILE A 85 -1.98 3.01 0.15
CA ILE A 85 -1.39 1.72 0.47
C ILE A 85 0.10 1.89 0.71
N LEU A 86 0.58 1.37 1.82
CA LEU A 86 1.99 1.37 2.22
C LEU A 86 2.57 -0.04 2.10
N CYS A 87 3.73 -0.19 1.45
CA CYS A 87 4.42 -1.47 1.28
C CYS A 87 5.88 -1.34 1.71
N THR A 88 6.33 -2.20 2.61
CA THR A 88 7.73 -2.23 3.00
C THR A 88 8.60 -2.80 1.89
N CYS A 89 9.67 -2.10 1.53
CA CYS A 89 10.52 -2.38 0.37
C CYS A 89 12.01 -2.58 0.70
N ILE A 90 12.40 -2.43 1.96
CA ILE A 90 13.78 -2.63 2.44
C ILE A 90 13.75 -3.46 3.72
N ALA A 91 14.62 -4.43 3.84
CA ALA A 91 14.79 -5.35 4.96
C ALA A 91 13.55 -6.23 5.21
N SER A 92 12.50 -5.71 5.82
CA SER A 92 11.23 -6.42 6.06
C SER A 92 10.29 -6.33 4.86
N ILE A 93 10.70 -6.80 3.69
CA ILE A 93 9.96 -6.66 2.44
C ILE A 93 8.60 -7.37 2.49
N GLY A 94 7.56 -6.69 2.00
CA GLY A 94 6.24 -7.26 1.76
C GLY A 94 5.29 -7.23 2.94
N LYS A 95 5.48 -6.35 3.92
CA LYS A 95 4.44 -5.95 4.85
C LYS A 95 3.63 -4.82 4.21
N ASN A 96 2.32 -4.92 4.23
CA ASN A 96 1.42 -3.96 3.60
C ASN A 96 0.35 -3.50 4.58
N ALA A 97 -0.06 -2.24 4.45
CA ALA A 97 -1.20 -1.69 5.18
C ALA A 97 -1.86 -0.56 4.40
N LEU A 98 -3.12 -0.31 4.70
CA LEU A 98 -3.87 0.85 4.24
C LEU A 98 -3.77 1.95 5.30
N LEU A 99 -3.21 3.09 4.94
CA LEU A 99 -3.22 4.29 5.76
C LEU A 99 -4.59 4.95 5.65
N THR A 100 -5.37 4.98 6.73
CA THR A 100 -6.77 5.45 6.72
C THR A 100 -6.92 6.94 7.01
N VAL A 101 -5.82 7.63 7.32
CA VAL A 101 -5.76 9.06 7.57
C VAL A 101 -4.62 9.68 6.75
N LYS A 102 -4.60 10.99 6.61
CA LYS A 102 -3.43 11.71 6.08
C LYS A 102 -2.21 11.36 6.93
N GLY A 103 -1.08 11.02 6.30
CA GLY A 103 0.11 10.63 7.03
C GLY A 103 1.39 10.69 6.19
N SER A 104 2.46 10.23 6.79
CA SER A 104 3.80 10.16 6.20
C SER A 104 4.46 8.83 6.56
N PHE A 105 5.60 8.52 6.00
CA PHE A 105 6.28 7.25 6.20
C PHE A 105 7.77 7.39 5.87
N ASN A 106 8.58 6.44 6.35
CA ASN A 106 10.02 6.48 6.14
C ASN A 106 10.42 5.91 4.77
N GLN A 107 11.70 6.05 4.41
CA GLN A 107 12.27 5.63 3.12
C GLN A 107 12.31 4.12 2.88
N GLN A 108 12.01 3.29 3.87
CA GLN A 108 11.89 1.83 3.72
C GLN A 108 10.55 1.40 3.11
N ILE A 109 9.64 2.34 2.92
CA ILE A 109 8.28 2.13 2.44
C ILE A 109 8.09 2.86 1.11
N ASN A 110 7.51 2.16 0.12
CA ASN A 110 6.88 2.77 -1.04
C ASN A 110 5.37 2.79 -0.86
N SER A 111 4.72 3.83 -1.33
CA SER A 111 3.27 3.98 -1.27
C SER A 111 2.64 3.99 -2.65
N LEU A 112 1.39 3.55 -2.71
CA LEU A 112 0.49 3.75 -3.83
C LEU A 112 -0.76 4.49 -3.34
N THR A 113 -0.95 5.72 -3.81
CA THR A 113 -2.19 6.48 -3.65
C THR A 113 -3.06 6.21 -4.85
N PRO A 114 -4.16 5.42 -4.73
CA PRO A 114 -4.98 5.05 -5.87
C PRO A 114 -5.59 6.28 -6.56
N SER A 115 -5.66 6.24 -7.89
CA SER A 115 -6.47 7.20 -8.65
C SER A 115 -7.96 6.97 -8.39
N ALA A 116 -8.83 7.89 -8.84
CA ALA A 116 -10.28 7.77 -8.71
C ALA A 116 -10.88 6.55 -9.43
N GLU A 117 -10.14 5.92 -10.33
CA GLU A 117 -10.55 4.73 -11.08
C GLU A 117 -10.23 3.42 -10.34
N ASN A 118 -9.66 3.49 -9.14
CA ASN A 118 -9.24 2.33 -8.37
C ASN A 118 -9.71 2.39 -6.92
N ASP A 119 -10.18 1.25 -6.40
CA ASP A 119 -10.60 1.10 -5.02
C ASP A 119 -9.41 0.73 -4.12
N ALA A 120 -9.18 1.52 -3.08
CA ALA A 120 -8.03 1.34 -2.19
C ALA A 120 -8.09 0.02 -1.42
N TYR A 121 -9.27 -0.41 -0.97
CA TYR A 121 -9.35 -1.66 -0.19
C TYR A 121 -9.20 -2.89 -1.09
N PHE A 122 -9.72 -2.85 -2.31
CA PHE A 122 -9.44 -3.87 -3.31
C PHE A 122 -7.94 -3.99 -3.56
N LEU A 123 -7.25 -2.86 -3.80
CA LEU A 123 -5.80 -2.87 -4.02
C LEU A 123 -5.01 -3.34 -2.80
N LEU A 124 -5.50 -3.07 -1.57
CA LEU A 124 -4.92 -3.65 -0.36
C LEU A 124 -4.99 -5.18 -0.38
N THR A 125 -6.11 -5.76 -0.82
CA THR A 125 -6.22 -7.24 -0.94
C THR A 125 -5.24 -7.79 -1.98
N GLU A 126 -5.06 -7.11 -3.11
CA GLU A 126 -4.10 -7.48 -4.14
C GLU A 126 -2.63 -7.35 -3.68
N SER A 127 -2.35 -6.51 -2.70
CA SER A 127 -0.99 -6.26 -2.22
C SER A 127 -0.28 -7.50 -1.65
N GLU A 128 -1.02 -8.51 -1.23
CA GLU A 128 -0.47 -9.82 -0.85
C GLU A 128 0.27 -10.49 -2.03
N LEU A 129 -0.27 -10.36 -3.24
CA LEU A 129 0.38 -10.87 -4.45
C LEU A 129 1.61 -10.03 -4.82
N TRP A 130 1.57 -8.72 -4.61
CA TRP A 130 2.72 -7.85 -4.82
C TRP A 130 3.86 -8.21 -3.88
N SER A 131 3.56 -8.52 -2.61
CA SER A 131 4.54 -8.95 -1.61
C SER A 131 5.34 -10.17 -2.07
N LYS A 132 4.68 -11.16 -2.67
CA LYS A 132 5.34 -12.34 -3.23
C LYS A 132 6.30 -11.97 -4.35
N LYS A 133 5.89 -11.10 -5.27
CA LYS A 133 6.73 -10.60 -6.37
C LYS A 133 7.91 -9.78 -5.86
N MET A 134 7.67 -8.89 -4.89
CA MET A 134 8.73 -8.09 -4.27
C MET A 134 9.80 -8.95 -3.61
N LYS A 135 9.40 -10.00 -2.88
CA LYS A 135 10.33 -10.94 -2.27
C LYS A 135 11.18 -11.70 -3.31
N GLN A 136 10.59 -12.03 -4.45
CA GLN A 136 11.33 -12.66 -5.56
C GLN A 136 12.37 -11.72 -6.17
N ILE A 137 12.02 -10.45 -6.40
CA ILE A 137 12.94 -9.42 -6.90
C ILE A 137 14.11 -9.24 -5.92
N ALA A 138 13.80 -9.06 -4.64
CA ALA A 138 14.82 -8.86 -3.61
C ALA A 138 15.75 -10.07 -3.45
N ALA A 139 15.25 -11.29 -3.60
CA ALA A 139 16.04 -12.51 -3.52
C ALA A 139 16.99 -12.69 -4.71
N SER A 140 16.68 -12.12 -5.88
CA SER A 140 17.50 -12.18 -7.08
C SER A 140 18.57 -11.10 -7.15
N GLY A 141 18.47 -10.05 -6.33
CA GLY A 141 19.37 -8.91 -6.28
C GLY A 141 20.51 -9.08 -5.27
N THR A 142 21.55 -8.26 -5.40
CA THR A 142 22.66 -8.18 -4.44
C THR A 142 22.28 -7.48 -3.14
N MET A 143 21.22 -6.67 -3.16
CA MET A 143 20.64 -5.96 -2.03
C MET A 143 19.18 -6.34 -1.87
N GLN A 144 18.73 -6.55 -0.64
CA GLN A 144 17.31 -6.83 -0.35
C GLN A 144 16.49 -5.54 -0.35
N ILE A 145 16.33 -4.96 -1.52
CA ILE A 145 15.62 -3.69 -1.75
C ILE A 145 14.75 -3.84 -2.99
N VAL A 146 13.53 -3.29 -2.94
CA VAL A 146 12.67 -3.03 -4.10
C VAL A 146 12.55 -1.50 -4.22
N ASN A 147 13.26 -0.91 -5.18
CA ASN A 147 13.22 0.54 -5.37
C ASN A 147 11.89 1.02 -5.94
N LYS A 148 11.70 2.35 -6.01
CA LYS A 148 10.46 2.97 -6.51
C LYS A 148 10.13 2.52 -7.94
N THR A 149 11.11 2.42 -8.83
CA THR A 149 10.92 2.00 -10.22
C THR A 149 10.46 0.55 -10.29
N GLU A 150 11.15 -0.35 -9.59
CA GLU A 150 10.78 -1.77 -9.53
C GLU A 150 9.38 -1.97 -8.93
N PHE A 151 9.04 -1.23 -7.88
CA PHE A 151 7.71 -1.24 -7.28
C PHE A 151 6.64 -0.75 -8.27
N SER A 152 6.91 0.33 -8.98
CA SER A 152 6.02 0.91 -10.00
C SER A 152 5.76 -0.04 -11.18
N GLU A 153 6.75 -0.86 -11.54
CA GLU A 153 6.68 -1.82 -12.66
C GLU A 153 6.03 -3.17 -12.28
N LEU A 154 5.76 -3.41 -10.99
CA LEU A 154 4.99 -4.60 -10.57
C LEU A 154 3.63 -4.61 -11.26
N THR A 155 3.24 -5.77 -11.76
CA THR A 155 1.94 -5.95 -12.43
C THR A 155 0.94 -6.64 -11.54
N THR A 156 -0.31 -6.25 -11.66
CA THR A 156 -1.46 -6.88 -11.01
C THR A 156 -2.62 -6.97 -11.98
N LEU A 157 -3.55 -7.88 -11.74
CA LEU A 157 -4.79 -8.00 -12.49
C LEU A 157 -5.88 -7.22 -11.76
N ILE A 158 -6.60 -6.38 -12.46
CA ILE A 158 -7.70 -5.57 -11.90
C ILE A 158 -8.94 -5.63 -12.76
N PRO A 159 -10.13 -5.69 -12.16
CA PRO A 159 -11.41 -5.49 -12.83
C PRO A 159 -11.75 -4.01 -13.01
N ALA A 160 -12.89 -3.73 -13.59
CA ALA A 160 -13.49 -2.40 -13.61
C ALA A 160 -13.80 -1.92 -12.17
N ILE A 161 -13.88 -0.60 -11.98
CA ILE A 161 -13.99 0.03 -10.66
C ILE A 161 -15.18 -0.47 -9.83
N ASP A 162 -16.33 -0.71 -10.47
CA ASP A 162 -17.53 -1.18 -9.78
C ASP A 162 -17.33 -2.57 -9.17
N GLU A 163 -16.63 -3.48 -9.85
CA GLU A 163 -16.25 -4.78 -9.31
C GLU A 163 -15.19 -4.65 -8.24
N GLN A 164 -14.17 -3.78 -8.42
CA GLN A 164 -13.19 -3.49 -7.37
C GLN A 164 -13.87 -3.06 -6.08
N MET A 165 -14.81 -2.11 -6.15
CA MET A 165 -15.54 -1.60 -4.98
C MET A 165 -16.34 -2.72 -4.29
N LYS A 166 -16.99 -3.59 -5.05
CA LYS A 166 -17.75 -4.71 -4.49
C LYS A 166 -16.86 -5.73 -3.79
N ILE A 167 -15.71 -6.05 -4.37
CA ILE A 167 -14.72 -6.94 -3.77
C ILE A 167 -14.11 -6.29 -2.52
N GLY A 168 -13.71 -5.03 -2.62
CA GLY A 168 -13.12 -4.27 -1.51
C GLY A 168 -14.07 -4.19 -0.30
N GLU A 169 -15.34 -3.89 -0.52
CA GLU A 169 -16.36 -3.85 0.55
C GLU A 169 -16.58 -5.22 1.19
N HIS A 170 -16.59 -6.29 0.38
CA HIS A 170 -16.72 -7.65 0.88
C HIS A 170 -15.56 -8.02 1.83
N PHE A 171 -14.31 -7.80 1.41
CA PHE A 171 -13.15 -8.10 2.26
C PHE A 171 -13.05 -7.18 3.46
N LYS A 172 -13.37 -5.90 3.32
CA LYS A 172 -13.43 -4.96 4.45
C LYS A 172 -14.41 -5.42 5.54
N THR A 173 -15.57 -5.94 5.12
CA THR A 173 -16.55 -6.50 6.05
C THR A 173 -16.03 -7.75 6.74
N LEU A 174 -15.39 -8.68 6.01
CA LEU A 174 -14.81 -9.89 6.57
C LEU A 174 -13.69 -9.57 7.58
N ASP A 175 -12.78 -8.67 7.21
CA ASP A 175 -11.66 -8.28 8.08
C ASP A 175 -12.15 -7.61 9.37
N HIS A 176 -13.21 -6.81 9.27
CA HIS A 176 -13.85 -6.22 10.46
C HIS A 176 -14.44 -7.30 11.38
N LEU A 177 -15.12 -8.30 10.85
CA LEU A 177 -15.69 -9.40 11.63
C LEU A 177 -14.59 -10.24 12.31
N ILE A 178 -13.46 -10.48 11.64
CA ILE A 178 -12.32 -11.21 12.21
C ILE A 178 -11.69 -10.43 13.37
N THR A 179 -11.63 -9.11 13.27
CA THR A 179 -11.02 -8.25 14.30
C THR A 179 -11.89 -8.14 15.57
N LEU A 180 -13.20 -8.44 15.49
CA LEU A 180 -14.12 -8.41 16.63
C LEU A 180 -14.04 -9.67 17.51
N HIS A 181 -13.32 -10.69 17.11
CA HIS A 181 -13.12 -11.96 17.84
C HIS A 181 -11.67 -12.13 18.27
#